data_9ce47cd11319ba1aaf254eb1bfe8bb04
#
_entry.id   9ce47cd11319ba1aaf254eb1bfe8bb04
#
_cell.length_a   1.000
_cell.length_b   1.000
_cell.length_c   1.000
_cell.angle_alpha   90.00
_cell.angle_beta   90.00
_cell.angle_gamma   90.00
#
_symmetry.space_group_name_H-M   'P 1'
#
loop_
_entity.id
_entity.type
_entity.pdbx_description
1 polymer ?
#
loop_
_entity_poly.entity_id
_entity_poly.type
_entity_poly.pdbx_seq_one_letter_code
_entity_poly.pdbx_strand_id
1 'polypeptide(L)'
;TVIFDANRIQIEGDTNLVLAEDVLKRFQAYGWYTDEFSFIQPDGSYKEDVEGLADVIAKAEAAAPDQPKLIKVDTLIAWPTPGKTNDPSSHGSKLGTEAVAGLKEVLGYDPAENFHVDEEALAHARKVAERGLEAHKEWDEKFDAWRKANPDKAALYDRIKAGELPEGFDKAIDDLEATFEVGKGVATRGASGSVLNAIAAVMPELWGGSADLGGSNKTDLKGAATFAPAECATKQWPVCNEFGRQLHFGVREFTMGCITNGILLGSHTRPFGGTFFMFSDYERSAVRLAALMEIPNLY
;
A
#
# COMPACT_ATOMS: atom_id res chain seq x y z
N THR A 1 4.46 -11.80 -1.18
CA THR A 1 5.10 -12.18 -2.46
C THR A 1 4.56 -11.28 -3.56
N VAL A 2 5.43 -10.73 -4.40
CA VAL A 2 5.08 -9.95 -5.59
C VAL A 2 5.50 -10.74 -6.82
N ILE A 3 4.62 -10.83 -7.81
CA ILE A 3 4.94 -11.42 -9.11
C ILE A 3 5.10 -10.29 -10.11
N PHE A 4 6.25 -10.24 -10.76
CA PHE A 4 6.54 -9.32 -11.86
C PHE A 4 6.31 -10.05 -13.18
N ASP A 5 5.21 -9.73 -13.85
CA ASP A 5 4.89 -10.22 -15.20
C ASP A 5 5.80 -9.53 -16.23
N ALA A 6 6.85 -10.22 -16.62
CA ALA A 6 7.86 -9.73 -17.56
C ALA A 6 7.49 -10.09 -19.01
N ASN A 7 6.38 -9.59 -19.51
CA ASN A 7 5.90 -9.86 -20.87
C ASN A 7 6.63 -9.06 -21.95
N ARG A 8 7.53 -8.15 -21.55
CA ARG A 8 8.40 -7.33 -22.43
C ARG A 8 7.69 -6.40 -23.41
N ILE A 9 6.40 -6.16 -23.23
CA ILE A 9 5.62 -5.28 -24.10
C ILE A 9 5.13 -4.05 -23.32
N GLN A 10 5.19 -2.91 -23.98
CA GLN A 10 4.59 -1.63 -23.62
C GLN A 10 3.84 -1.06 -24.82
N ILE A 11 3.15 0.07 -24.65
CA ILE A 11 2.35 0.69 -25.74
C ILE A 11 3.18 0.96 -27.00
N GLU A 12 4.43 1.40 -26.84
CA GLU A 12 5.33 1.76 -27.97
C GLU A 12 6.09 0.56 -28.57
N GLY A 13 5.92 -0.64 -28.00
CA GLY A 13 6.61 -1.85 -28.47
C GLY A 13 7.35 -2.61 -27.38
N ASP A 14 8.51 -3.18 -27.71
CA ASP A 14 9.31 -3.94 -26.77
C ASP A 14 9.92 -3.04 -25.68
N THR A 15 9.88 -3.50 -24.43
CA THR A 15 10.44 -2.77 -23.29
C THR A 15 11.95 -2.58 -23.35
N ASN A 16 12.68 -3.34 -24.16
CA ASN A 16 14.11 -3.13 -24.41
C ASN A 16 14.45 -1.72 -24.93
N LEU A 17 13.46 -1.00 -25.46
CA LEU A 17 13.64 0.39 -25.90
C LEU A 17 13.90 1.35 -24.73
N VAL A 18 13.42 1.03 -23.54
CA VAL A 18 13.43 1.94 -22.38
C VAL A 18 13.90 1.31 -21.06
N LEU A 19 13.88 -0.02 -20.94
CA LEU A 19 14.26 -0.75 -19.74
C LEU A 19 15.62 -1.43 -19.94
N ALA A 20 16.66 -0.81 -19.42
CA ALA A 20 18.03 -1.33 -19.50
C ALA A 20 18.52 -1.96 -18.18
N GLU A 21 17.67 -1.99 -17.15
CA GLU A 21 18.07 -2.49 -15.84
C GLU A 21 17.70 -3.96 -15.62
N ASP A 22 18.47 -4.59 -14.72
CA ASP A 22 18.14 -5.89 -14.15
C ASP A 22 17.23 -5.67 -12.92
N VAL A 23 15.93 -5.93 -13.09
CA VAL A 23 14.92 -5.73 -12.05
C VAL A 23 15.19 -6.61 -10.83
N LEU A 24 15.64 -7.86 -11.02
CA LEU A 24 15.96 -8.75 -9.90
C LEU A 24 17.09 -8.20 -9.04
N LYS A 25 18.19 -7.72 -9.67
CA LYS A 25 19.29 -7.09 -8.94
C LYS A 25 18.88 -5.82 -8.19
N ARG A 26 17.97 -5.02 -8.75
CA ARG A 26 17.42 -3.86 -8.06
C ARG A 26 16.74 -4.28 -6.76
N PHE A 27 15.86 -5.28 -6.80
CA PHE A 27 15.14 -5.74 -5.63
C PHE A 27 16.04 -6.48 -4.63
N GLN A 28 17.05 -7.21 -5.11
CA GLN A 28 18.10 -7.77 -4.24
C GLN A 28 18.81 -6.68 -3.44
N ALA A 29 19.14 -5.54 -4.08
CA ALA A 29 19.75 -4.40 -3.41
C ALA A 29 18.84 -3.75 -2.34
N TYR A 30 17.52 -3.94 -2.44
CA TYR A 30 16.55 -3.55 -1.41
C TYR A 30 16.40 -4.58 -0.27
N GLY A 31 17.13 -5.69 -0.31
CA GLY A 31 17.02 -6.77 0.68
C GLY A 31 15.85 -7.73 0.44
N TRP A 32 15.27 -7.74 -0.75
CA TRP A 32 14.23 -8.69 -1.13
C TRP A 32 14.84 -10.04 -1.53
N TYR A 33 14.13 -11.12 -1.21
CA TYR A 33 14.37 -12.40 -1.87
C TYR A 33 13.86 -12.31 -3.30
N THR A 34 14.62 -12.83 -4.26
CA THR A 34 14.23 -12.84 -5.66
C THR A 34 14.41 -14.23 -6.26
N ASP A 35 13.49 -14.61 -7.12
CA ASP A 35 13.57 -15.80 -7.96
C ASP A 35 12.99 -15.49 -9.34
N GLU A 36 13.16 -16.39 -10.30
CA GLU A 36 12.60 -16.24 -11.65
C GLU A 36 12.00 -17.55 -12.14
N PHE A 37 11.01 -17.41 -13.02
CA PHE A 37 10.32 -18.48 -13.68
C PHE A 37 9.98 -18.09 -15.12
N SER A 38 9.88 -19.03 -16.04
CA SER A 38 9.57 -18.72 -17.43
C SER A 38 8.56 -19.72 -18.00
N PHE A 39 7.48 -19.18 -18.56
CA PHE A 39 6.59 -19.95 -19.45
C PHE A 39 7.14 -20.05 -20.89
N ILE A 40 8.14 -19.22 -21.23
CA ILE A 40 8.83 -19.27 -22.51
C ILE A 40 9.91 -20.35 -22.43
N GLN A 41 9.82 -21.36 -23.27
CA GLN A 41 10.76 -22.46 -23.31
C GLN A 41 12.05 -22.06 -24.06
N PRO A 42 13.15 -22.81 -23.92
CA PRO A 42 14.41 -22.52 -24.62
C PRO A 42 14.33 -22.54 -26.15
N ASP A 43 13.34 -23.25 -26.72
CA ASP A 43 13.06 -23.28 -28.16
C ASP A 43 12.16 -22.13 -28.62
N GLY A 44 11.77 -21.23 -27.70
CA GLY A 44 10.88 -20.11 -27.97
C GLY A 44 9.39 -20.45 -27.93
N SER A 45 9.02 -21.71 -27.69
CA SER A 45 7.62 -22.10 -27.49
C SER A 45 7.11 -21.58 -26.13
N TYR A 46 5.79 -21.50 -25.98
CA TYR A 46 5.16 -21.07 -24.74
C TYR A 46 4.36 -22.23 -24.12
N LYS A 47 4.60 -22.47 -22.84
CA LYS A 47 3.89 -23.49 -22.08
C LYS A 47 3.51 -22.95 -20.71
N GLU A 48 2.21 -22.85 -20.45
CA GLU A 48 1.74 -22.55 -19.09
C GLU A 48 2.02 -23.75 -18.18
N ASP A 49 2.92 -23.52 -17.21
CA ASP A 49 3.29 -24.47 -16.19
C ASP A 49 2.90 -23.89 -14.82
N VAL A 50 1.61 -23.96 -14.51
CA VAL A 50 1.03 -23.41 -13.27
C VAL A 50 1.58 -24.11 -12.03
N GLU A 51 1.82 -25.42 -12.11
CA GLU A 51 2.38 -26.20 -11.00
C GLU A 51 3.83 -25.79 -10.73
N GLY A 52 4.65 -25.64 -11.76
CA GLY A 52 6.02 -25.14 -11.65
C GLY A 52 6.09 -23.75 -11.05
N LEU A 53 5.18 -22.86 -11.43
CA LEU A 53 5.09 -21.52 -10.80
C LEU A 53 4.69 -21.62 -9.32
N ALA A 54 3.74 -22.49 -8.97
CA ALA A 54 3.34 -22.71 -7.57
C ALA A 54 4.51 -23.22 -6.73
N ASP A 55 5.33 -24.14 -7.28
CA ASP A 55 6.53 -24.67 -6.62
C ASP A 55 7.57 -23.56 -6.37
N VAL A 56 7.78 -22.64 -7.32
CA VAL A 56 8.69 -21.50 -7.15
C VAL A 56 8.18 -20.54 -6.06
N ILE A 57 6.88 -20.29 -6.00
CA ILE A 57 6.27 -19.49 -4.93
C ILE A 57 6.46 -20.14 -3.58
N ALA A 58 6.14 -21.46 -3.45
CA ALA A 58 6.31 -22.20 -2.20
C ALA A 58 7.76 -22.24 -1.74
N LYS A 59 8.70 -22.44 -2.66
CA LYS A 59 10.15 -22.39 -2.39
C LYS A 59 10.58 -21.02 -1.86
N ALA A 60 10.10 -19.93 -2.48
CA ALA A 60 10.42 -18.57 -2.05
C ALA A 60 9.87 -18.27 -0.65
N GLU A 61 8.67 -18.73 -0.33
CA GLU A 61 8.05 -18.58 0.99
C GLU A 61 8.82 -19.33 2.08
N ALA A 62 9.25 -20.54 1.78
CA ALA A 62 10.05 -21.36 2.71
C ALA A 62 11.47 -20.84 2.91
N ALA A 63 12.12 -20.35 1.84
CA ALA A 63 13.52 -19.88 1.89
C ALA A 63 13.68 -18.54 2.62
N ALA A 64 12.69 -17.69 2.59
CA ALA A 64 12.80 -16.32 3.09
C ALA A 64 11.52 -15.87 3.82
N PRO A 65 11.12 -16.52 4.94
CA PRO A 65 9.85 -16.25 5.62
C PRO A 65 9.72 -14.78 6.06
N ASP A 66 10.82 -14.15 6.46
CA ASP A 66 10.85 -12.78 7.02
C ASP A 66 11.27 -11.70 6.01
N GLN A 67 11.39 -12.05 4.73
CA GLN A 67 11.75 -11.10 3.68
C GLN A 67 10.60 -10.88 2.69
N PRO A 68 10.43 -9.68 2.13
CA PRO A 68 9.60 -9.49 0.96
C PRO A 68 10.20 -10.24 -0.24
N LYS A 69 9.33 -10.71 -1.13
CA LYS A 69 9.72 -11.59 -2.24
C LYS A 69 9.26 -11.01 -3.56
N LEU A 70 10.15 -11.04 -4.56
CA LEU A 70 9.83 -10.75 -5.95
C LEU A 70 10.15 -11.97 -6.82
N ILE A 71 9.15 -12.47 -7.52
CA ILE A 71 9.32 -13.52 -8.53
C ILE A 71 9.07 -12.91 -9.89
N LYS A 72 10.08 -12.90 -10.75
CA LYS A 72 9.93 -12.51 -12.15
C LYS A 72 9.40 -13.69 -12.94
N VAL A 73 8.35 -13.48 -13.70
CA VAL A 73 7.75 -14.49 -14.58
C VAL A 73 7.81 -14.00 -16.03
N ASP A 74 8.59 -14.68 -16.88
CA ASP A 74 8.61 -14.37 -18.29
C ASP A 74 7.36 -14.96 -18.99
N THR A 75 6.56 -14.08 -19.58
CA THR A 75 5.27 -14.38 -20.22
C THR A 75 5.19 -13.77 -21.62
N LEU A 76 4.11 -14.09 -22.35
CA LEU A 76 3.74 -13.43 -23.59
C LEU A 76 2.37 -12.75 -23.44
N ILE A 77 2.30 -11.44 -23.65
CA ILE A 77 1.02 -10.71 -23.59
C ILE A 77 0.01 -11.31 -24.57
N ALA A 78 -1.25 -11.40 -24.14
CA ALA A 78 -2.40 -11.89 -24.92
C ALA A 78 -2.25 -13.32 -25.48
N TRP A 79 -1.34 -14.15 -24.95
CA TRP A 79 -1.30 -15.56 -25.28
C TRP A 79 -2.57 -16.27 -24.77
N PRO A 80 -3.21 -17.18 -25.51
CA PRO A 80 -2.87 -17.66 -26.87
C PRO A 80 -3.73 -17.01 -27.97
N THR A 81 -4.06 -15.74 -27.90
CA THR A 81 -4.95 -15.07 -28.84
C THR A 81 -4.35 -15.05 -30.26
N PRO A 82 -5.03 -15.63 -31.28
CA PRO A 82 -4.53 -15.61 -32.65
C PRO A 82 -4.30 -14.20 -33.17
N GLY A 83 -3.11 -13.94 -33.72
CA GLY A 83 -2.72 -12.65 -34.30
C GLY A 83 -2.59 -11.49 -33.28
N LYS A 84 -2.66 -11.78 -31.98
CA LYS A 84 -2.54 -10.79 -30.91
C LYS A 84 -1.51 -11.16 -29.84
N THR A 85 -1.05 -12.39 -29.82
CA THR A 85 0.01 -12.85 -28.90
C THR A 85 1.30 -12.07 -29.18
N ASN A 86 1.91 -11.53 -28.12
CA ASN A 86 3.14 -10.72 -28.15
C ASN A 86 3.07 -9.48 -29.05
N ASP A 87 1.88 -8.93 -29.25
CA ASP A 87 1.65 -7.74 -30.06
C ASP A 87 1.42 -6.51 -29.16
N PRO A 88 2.13 -5.38 -29.38
CA PRO A 88 1.98 -4.16 -28.58
C PRO A 88 0.55 -3.61 -28.53
N SER A 89 -0.25 -3.81 -29.60
CA SER A 89 -1.66 -3.39 -29.62
C SER A 89 -2.50 -4.08 -28.54
N SER A 90 -2.04 -5.22 -28.02
CA SER A 90 -2.72 -5.92 -26.92
C SER A 90 -2.55 -5.27 -25.55
N HIS A 91 -1.60 -4.34 -25.39
CA HIS A 91 -1.32 -3.70 -24.12
C HIS A 91 -2.46 -2.81 -23.60
N GLY A 92 -3.11 -2.06 -24.46
CA GLY A 92 -4.14 -1.10 -24.04
C GLY A 92 -5.33 -0.96 -25.00
N SER A 93 -5.36 -1.71 -26.09
CA SER A 93 -6.44 -1.68 -27.08
C SER A 93 -7.41 -2.86 -26.90
N LYS A 94 -8.64 -2.69 -27.36
CA LYS A 94 -9.60 -3.80 -27.40
C LYS A 94 -9.09 -4.87 -28.36
N LEU A 95 -9.15 -6.13 -27.95
CA LEU A 95 -8.82 -7.26 -28.83
C LEU A 95 -9.70 -7.30 -30.08
N GLY A 96 -10.97 -6.93 -29.96
CA GLY A 96 -11.97 -7.01 -31.01
C GLY A 96 -12.72 -8.35 -31.02
N THR A 97 -13.91 -8.34 -31.59
CA THR A 97 -14.83 -9.50 -31.58
C THR A 97 -14.21 -10.74 -32.23
N GLU A 98 -13.53 -10.55 -33.35
CA GLU A 98 -12.92 -11.63 -34.12
C GLU A 98 -11.78 -12.33 -33.36
N ALA A 99 -10.88 -11.53 -32.73
CA ALA A 99 -9.79 -12.07 -31.90
C ALA A 99 -10.30 -12.75 -30.64
N VAL A 100 -11.36 -12.22 -30.01
CA VAL A 100 -12.01 -12.85 -28.85
C VAL A 100 -12.67 -14.17 -29.23
N ALA A 101 -13.34 -14.25 -30.38
CA ALA A 101 -13.90 -15.51 -30.90
C ALA A 101 -12.80 -16.55 -31.13
N GLY A 102 -11.71 -16.17 -31.81
CA GLY A 102 -10.58 -17.06 -32.07
C GLY A 102 -9.88 -17.50 -30.75
N LEU A 103 -9.79 -16.63 -29.75
CA LEU A 103 -9.26 -17.02 -28.44
C LEU A 103 -10.15 -18.06 -27.75
N LYS A 104 -11.48 -17.90 -27.79
CA LYS A 104 -12.42 -18.87 -27.24
C LYS A 104 -12.29 -20.24 -27.92
N GLU A 105 -12.19 -20.26 -29.23
CA GLU A 105 -11.96 -21.49 -30.01
C GLU A 105 -10.67 -22.20 -29.58
N VAL A 106 -9.57 -21.49 -29.45
CA VAL A 106 -8.28 -22.04 -29.00
C VAL A 106 -8.38 -22.61 -27.59
N LEU A 107 -9.15 -21.97 -26.72
CA LEU A 107 -9.37 -22.41 -25.34
C LEU A 107 -10.49 -23.47 -25.18
N GLY A 108 -11.15 -23.85 -26.27
CA GLY A 108 -12.21 -24.88 -26.28
C GLY A 108 -13.58 -24.35 -25.81
N TYR A 109 -13.80 -23.04 -25.81
CA TYR A 109 -15.10 -22.44 -25.49
C TYR A 109 -15.92 -22.14 -26.76
N ASP A 110 -17.24 -22.05 -26.61
CA ASP A 110 -18.14 -21.62 -27.70
C ASP A 110 -17.93 -20.12 -27.97
N PRO A 111 -17.51 -19.74 -29.20
CA PRO A 111 -17.34 -18.32 -29.57
C PRO A 111 -18.59 -17.46 -29.41
N ALA A 112 -19.78 -18.06 -29.55
CA ALA A 112 -21.05 -17.37 -29.46
C ALA A 112 -21.52 -17.16 -28.01
N GLU A 113 -21.04 -17.94 -27.07
CA GLU A 113 -21.42 -17.83 -25.66
C GLU A 113 -20.70 -16.66 -24.97
N ASN A 114 -21.47 -15.84 -24.24
CA ASN A 114 -20.91 -14.75 -23.44
C ASN A 114 -21.03 -15.07 -21.95
N PHE A 115 -20.01 -14.66 -21.19
CA PHE A 115 -19.95 -14.87 -19.72
C PHE A 115 -20.07 -16.33 -19.31
N HIS A 116 -19.49 -17.23 -20.10
CA HIS A 116 -19.37 -18.64 -19.73
C HIS A 116 -18.64 -18.76 -18.37
N VAL A 117 -19.17 -19.57 -17.48
CA VAL A 117 -18.56 -19.90 -16.19
C VAL A 117 -18.61 -21.41 -16.05
N ASP A 118 -17.45 -22.03 -15.94
CA ASP A 118 -17.36 -23.46 -15.65
C ASP A 118 -17.94 -23.78 -14.27
N GLU A 119 -18.92 -24.70 -14.22
CA GLU A 119 -19.65 -25.02 -12.98
C GLU A 119 -18.74 -25.66 -11.91
N GLU A 120 -17.77 -26.47 -12.31
CA GLU A 120 -16.83 -27.08 -11.38
C GLU A 120 -15.88 -26.04 -10.78
N ALA A 121 -15.36 -25.14 -11.62
CA ALA A 121 -14.53 -24.01 -11.19
C ALA A 121 -15.31 -23.08 -10.23
N LEU A 122 -16.57 -22.78 -10.56
CA LEU A 122 -17.44 -21.97 -9.71
C LEU A 122 -17.72 -22.65 -8.37
N ALA A 123 -18.04 -23.94 -8.36
CA ALA A 123 -18.26 -24.71 -7.15
C ALA A 123 -16.98 -24.76 -6.28
N HIS A 124 -15.80 -24.91 -6.90
CA HIS A 124 -14.52 -24.84 -6.18
C HIS A 124 -14.28 -23.45 -5.59
N ALA A 125 -14.47 -22.39 -6.36
CA ALA A 125 -14.27 -21.02 -5.90
C ALA A 125 -15.21 -20.66 -4.73
N ARG A 126 -16.46 -21.12 -4.75
CA ARG A 126 -17.42 -20.88 -3.66
C ARG A 126 -17.02 -21.49 -2.31
N LYS A 127 -16.19 -22.55 -2.29
CA LYS A 127 -15.63 -23.12 -1.04
C LYS A 127 -14.76 -22.12 -0.26
N VAL A 128 -14.27 -21.04 -0.92
CA VAL A 128 -13.57 -19.94 -0.24
C VAL A 128 -14.50 -19.25 0.76
N ALA A 129 -15.77 -19.05 0.40
CA ALA A 129 -16.75 -18.43 1.30
C ALA A 129 -16.99 -19.29 2.56
N GLU A 130 -17.08 -20.61 2.43
CA GLU A 130 -17.26 -21.52 3.56
C GLU A 130 -16.07 -21.45 4.52
N ARG A 131 -14.84 -21.56 3.99
CA ARG A 131 -13.62 -21.41 4.79
C ARG A 131 -13.49 -20.03 5.41
N GLY A 132 -13.87 -18.99 4.67
CA GLY A 132 -13.86 -17.61 5.15
C GLY A 132 -14.82 -17.38 6.31
N LEU A 133 -16.03 -17.93 6.24
CA LEU A 133 -17.01 -17.83 7.33
C LEU A 133 -16.53 -18.52 8.60
N GLU A 134 -15.90 -19.69 8.50
CA GLU A 134 -15.36 -20.40 9.68
C GLU A 134 -14.18 -19.62 10.29
N ALA A 135 -13.26 -19.14 9.46
CA ALA A 135 -12.14 -18.30 9.93
C ALA A 135 -12.63 -16.99 10.59
N HIS A 136 -13.69 -16.37 10.02
CA HIS A 136 -14.28 -15.17 10.59
C HIS A 136 -14.91 -15.42 11.96
N LYS A 137 -15.64 -16.52 12.10
CA LYS A 137 -16.22 -16.94 13.39
C LYS A 137 -15.13 -17.15 14.46
N GLU A 138 -14.06 -17.86 14.13
CA GLU A 138 -12.93 -18.06 15.03
C GLU A 138 -12.28 -16.72 15.42
N TRP A 139 -12.17 -15.79 14.47
CA TRP A 139 -11.66 -14.45 14.73
C TRP A 139 -12.59 -13.66 15.66
N ASP A 140 -13.91 -13.69 15.43
CA ASP A 140 -14.90 -13.01 16.26
C ASP A 140 -14.82 -13.47 17.73
N GLU A 141 -14.71 -14.79 17.97
CA GLU A 141 -14.56 -15.35 19.31
C GLU A 141 -13.30 -14.81 20.01
N LYS A 142 -12.16 -14.73 19.30
CA LYS A 142 -10.91 -14.17 19.82
C LYS A 142 -11.02 -12.68 20.08
N PHE A 143 -11.64 -11.96 19.17
CA PHE A 143 -11.83 -10.51 19.29
C PHE A 143 -12.75 -10.15 20.45
N ASP A 144 -13.84 -10.87 20.63
CA ASP A 144 -14.74 -10.70 21.77
C ASP A 144 -14.05 -10.98 23.12
N ALA A 145 -13.22 -12.01 23.17
CA ALA A 145 -12.42 -12.31 24.35
C ALA A 145 -11.41 -11.19 24.66
N TRP A 146 -10.74 -10.66 23.62
CA TRP A 146 -9.82 -9.52 23.73
C TRP A 146 -10.57 -8.26 24.24
N ARG A 147 -11.74 -7.95 23.69
CA ARG A 147 -12.57 -6.81 24.13
C ARG A 147 -12.93 -6.89 25.61
N LYS A 148 -13.34 -8.05 26.09
CA LYS A 148 -13.66 -8.29 27.50
C LYS A 148 -12.44 -8.12 28.40
N ALA A 149 -11.28 -8.55 27.95
CA ALA A 149 -10.02 -8.42 28.70
C ALA A 149 -9.42 -7.00 28.67
N ASN A 150 -9.81 -6.17 27.70
CA ASN A 150 -9.24 -4.84 27.46
C ASN A 150 -10.32 -3.77 27.22
N PRO A 151 -11.21 -3.48 28.18
CA PRO A 151 -12.38 -2.62 27.95
C PRO A 151 -11.99 -1.19 27.50
N ASP A 152 -10.94 -0.60 28.07
CA ASP A 152 -10.50 0.76 27.70
C ASP A 152 -9.94 0.81 26.25
N LYS A 153 -9.19 -0.21 25.87
CA LYS A 153 -8.67 -0.31 24.49
C LYS A 153 -9.80 -0.60 23.50
N ALA A 154 -10.80 -1.37 23.90
CA ALA A 154 -11.97 -1.64 23.09
C ALA A 154 -12.80 -0.37 22.86
N ALA A 155 -13.02 0.45 23.89
CA ALA A 155 -13.67 1.74 23.76
C ALA A 155 -12.89 2.70 22.85
N LEU A 156 -11.57 2.76 23.00
CA LEU A 156 -10.70 3.53 22.10
C LEU A 156 -10.81 3.06 20.65
N TYR A 157 -10.76 1.75 20.42
CA TYR A 157 -10.92 1.15 19.10
C TYR A 157 -12.28 1.51 18.47
N ASP A 158 -13.36 1.40 19.24
CA ASP A 158 -14.71 1.72 18.75
C ASP A 158 -14.84 3.19 18.37
N ARG A 159 -14.32 4.11 19.19
CA ARG A 159 -14.28 5.54 18.89
C ARG A 159 -13.50 5.85 17.60
N ILE A 160 -12.29 5.28 17.47
CA ILE A 160 -11.44 5.50 16.31
C ILE A 160 -12.10 4.93 15.04
N LYS A 161 -12.69 3.73 15.14
CA LYS A 161 -13.40 3.08 14.03
C LYS A 161 -14.64 3.87 13.59
N ALA A 162 -15.36 4.48 14.55
CA ALA A 162 -16.49 5.36 14.25
C ALA A 162 -16.08 6.71 13.68
N GLY A 163 -14.79 7.05 13.67
CA GLY A 163 -14.28 8.34 13.21
C GLY A 163 -14.55 9.50 14.18
N GLU A 164 -14.98 9.21 15.40
CA GLU A 164 -15.34 10.20 16.42
C GLU A 164 -14.10 10.88 17.00
N LEU A 165 -14.24 12.16 17.32
CA LEU A 165 -13.20 12.93 18.02
C LEU A 165 -13.10 12.48 19.50
N PRO A 166 -11.91 12.55 20.12
CA PRO A 166 -11.77 12.19 21.51
C PRO A 166 -12.45 13.20 22.45
N GLU A 167 -12.85 12.72 23.62
CA GLU A 167 -13.25 13.61 24.70
C GLU A 167 -12.13 14.63 25.01
N GLY A 168 -12.50 15.90 25.18
CA GLY A 168 -11.54 16.97 25.44
C GLY A 168 -10.88 17.58 24.21
N PHE A 169 -11.27 17.16 22.97
CA PHE A 169 -10.73 17.74 21.73
C PHE A 169 -11.01 19.24 21.66
N ASP A 170 -12.28 19.66 21.80
CA ASP A 170 -12.66 21.08 21.74
C ASP A 170 -11.98 21.88 22.85
N LYS A 171 -11.94 21.32 24.07
CA LYS A 171 -11.22 21.97 25.18
C LYS A 171 -9.73 22.15 24.89
N ALA A 172 -9.07 21.21 24.25
CA ALA A 172 -7.66 21.34 23.90
C ALA A 172 -7.42 22.47 22.88
N ILE A 173 -8.37 22.71 21.99
CA ILE A 173 -8.33 23.83 21.03
C ILE A 173 -8.62 25.16 21.73
N ASP A 174 -9.65 25.24 22.59
CA ASP A 174 -10.01 26.44 23.35
C ASP A 174 -8.88 26.85 24.27
N ASP A 175 -8.30 25.91 25.02
CA ASP A 175 -7.16 26.16 25.91
C ASP A 175 -5.94 26.71 25.11
N LEU A 176 -5.70 26.18 23.90
CA LEU A 176 -4.65 26.66 23.04
C LEU A 176 -4.95 28.08 22.51
N GLU A 177 -6.17 28.34 22.05
CA GLU A 177 -6.58 29.65 21.54
C GLU A 177 -6.35 30.73 22.59
N ALA A 178 -6.67 30.46 23.86
CA ALA A 178 -6.45 31.37 24.99
C ALA A 178 -4.97 31.72 25.23
N THR A 179 -4.03 30.99 24.64
CA THR A 179 -2.58 31.31 24.76
C THR A 179 -2.10 32.34 23.74
N PHE A 180 -2.87 32.65 22.71
CA PHE A 180 -2.51 33.61 21.69
C PHE A 180 -2.90 35.03 22.09
N GLU A 181 -1.96 35.95 21.96
CA GLU A 181 -2.21 37.37 22.24
C GLU A 181 -2.85 38.05 21.02
N VAL A 182 -4.00 38.70 21.23
CA VAL A 182 -4.69 39.44 20.17
C VAL A 182 -3.79 40.58 19.66
N GLY A 183 -3.64 40.66 18.35
CA GLY A 183 -2.81 41.68 17.68
C GLY A 183 -1.32 41.29 17.55
N LYS A 184 -0.89 40.18 18.12
CA LYS A 184 0.48 39.68 17.98
C LYS A 184 0.57 38.71 16.80
N GLY A 185 1.41 38.99 15.82
CA GLY A 185 1.64 38.12 14.67
C GLY A 185 2.34 36.82 15.06
N VAL A 186 1.82 35.69 14.57
CA VAL A 186 2.44 34.37 14.72
C VAL A 186 2.67 33.78 13.33
N ALA A 187 3.86 33.17 13.10
CA ALA A 187 4.12 32.49 11.85
C ALA A 187 3.16 31.27 11.72
N THR A 188 2.55 31.08 10.55
CA THR A 188 1.56 30.02 10.30
C THR A 188 2.07 28.63 10.67
N ARG A 189 3.31 28.29 10.37
CA ARG A 189 3.96 27.03 10.78
C ARG A 189 4.04 26.89 12.31
N GLY A 190 4.25 27.99 13.04
CA GLY A 190 4.27 27.99 14.51
C GLY A 190 2.88 27.74 15.09
N ALA A 191 1.86 28.39 14.56
CA ALA A 191 0.47 28.14 14.92
C ALA A 191 0.06 26.69 14.62
N SER A 192 0.35 26.19 13.40
CA SER A 192 0.11 24.80 13.00
C SER A 192 0.77 23.79 13.95
N GLY A 193 2.05 23.99 14.31
CA GLY A 193 2.75 23.10 15.23
C GLY A 193 2.19 23.13 16.65
N SER A 194 1.66 24.29 17.10
CA SER A 194 0.97 24.41 18.38
C SER A 194 -0.36 23.63 18.37
N VAL A 195 -1.15 23.79 17.32
CA VAL A 195 -2.42 23.04 17.12
C VAL A 195 -2.14 21.54 17.05
N LEU A 196 -1.18 21.11 16.21
CA LEU A 196 -0.79 19.73 16.08
C LEU A 196 -0.46 19.08 17.44
N ASN A 197 0.32 19.75 18.26
CA ASN A 197 0.72 19.23 19.57
C ASN A 197 -0.41 19.27 20.61
N ALA A 198 -1.31 20.25 20.56
CA ALA A 198 -2.50 20.27 21.40
C ALA A 198 -3.44 19.08 21.08
N ILE A 199 -3.69 18.84 19.80
CA ILE A 199 -4.50 17.70 19.34
C ILE A 199 -3.82 16.38 19.68
N ALA A 200 -2.52 16.24 19.43
CA ALA A 200 -1.77 15.01 19.69
C ALA A 200 -1.77 14.59 21.17
N ALA A 201 -1.97 15.54 22.09
CA ALA A 201 -2.06 15.26 23.52
C ALA A 201 -3.34 14.49 23.90
N VAL A 202 -4.43 14.68 23.16
CA VAL A 202 -5.74 14.06 23.43
C VAL A 202 -6.12 13.00 22.40
N MET A 203 -5.41 12.92 21.27
CA MET A 203 -5.69 12.02 20.14
C MET A 203 -4.52 11.04 19.95
N PRO A 204 -4.51 9.89 20.63
CA PRO A 204 -3.41 8.92 20.53
C PRO A 204 -3.26 8.28 19.16
N GLU A 205 -4.31 8.25 18.34
CA GLU A 205 -4.29 7.74 16.97
C GLU A 205 -3.68 8.71 15.94
N LEU A 206 -3.34 9.94 16.35
CA LEU A 206 -2.65 10.91 15.48
C LEU A 206 -1.14 10.62 15.48
N TRP A 207 -0.57 10.37 14.32
CA TRP A 207 0.84 10.13 14.13
C TRP A 207 1.31 10.54 12.75
N GLY A 208 2.57 10.86 12.59
CA GLY A 208 3.07 11.39 11.32
C GLY A 208 4.41 12.08 11.49
N GLY A 209 4.75 12.91 10.53
CA GLY A 209 6.03 13.60 10.53
C GLY A 209 6.27 14.39 9.27
N SER A 210 7.53 14.51 8.87
CA SER A 210 7.94 15.38 7.78
C SER A 210 8.89 14.72 6.80
N ALA A 211 8.94 15.25 5.59
CA ALA A 211 9.98 14.99 4.61
C ALA A 211 11.25 15.81 4.94
N ASP A 212 11.91 15.42 6.05
CA ASP A 212 13.17 16.01 6.55
C ASP A 212 13.08 17.50 6.96
N LEU A 213 11.90 18.00 7.32
CA LEU A 213 11.66 19.40 7.68
C LEU A 213 11.01 19.61 9.06
N GLY A 214 10.90 18.57 9.89
CA GLY A 214 10.12 18.57 11.15
C GLY A 214 10.38 19.81 12.02
N GLY A 215 11.63 20.11 12.34
CA GLY A 215 12.01 21.31 13.12
C GLY A 215 11.68 22.62 12.42
N SER A 216 11.66 22.66 11.10
CA SER A 216 11.38 23.87 10.30
C SER A 216 9.89 24.11 10.09
N ASN A 217 9.13 23.07 9.75
CA ASN A 217 7.68 23.16 9.53
C ASN A 217 6.85 22.83 10.79
N LYS A 218 7.52 22.54 11.92
CA LYS A 218 6.92 22.33 13.24
C LYS A 218 5.97 21.11 13.32
N THR A 219 6.35 20.04 12.64
CA THR A 219 5.59 18.76 12.64
C THR A 219 6.13 17.73 13.63
N ASP A 220 7.06 18.13 14.50
CA ASP A 220 7.56 17.26 15.56
C ASP A 220 6.53 17.13 16.68
N LEU A 221 6.15 15.91 17.03
CA LEU A 221 5.25 15.61 18.15
C LEU A 221 6.04 15.58 19.46
N LYS A 222 5.76 16.51 20.36
CA LYS A 222 6.45 16.63 21.64
C LYS A 222 6.25 15.38 22.50
N GLY A 223 7.36 14.78 22.92
CA GLY A 223 7.36 13.60 23.79
C GLY A 223 6.99 12.29 23.07
N ALA A 224 6.72 12.30 21.79
CA ALA A 224 6.47 11.07 21.05
C ALA A 224 7.78 10.33 20.76
N ALA A 225 7.73 8.99 20.86
CA ALA A 225 8.79 8.14 20.35
C ALA A 225 8.79 8.11 18.82
N THR A 226 9.94 7.86 18.22
CA THR A 226 10.08 7.60 16.78
C THR A 226 9.59 6.20 16.45
N PHE A 227 8.81 6.07 15.38
CA PHE A 227 8.45 4.79 14.79
C PHE A 227 9.63 4.24 13.99
N ALA A 228 10.50 3.51 14.67
CA ALA A 228 11.68 2.89 14.11
C ALA A 228 12.19 1.78 15.04
N PRO A 229 13.03 0.85 14.56
CA PRO A 229 13.74 -0.10 15.41
C PRO A 229 14.58 0.62 16.50
N ALA A 230 14.72 0.00 17.65
CA ALA A 230 15.40 0.60 18.81
C ALA A 230 16.86 1.00 18.52
N GLU A 231 17.55 0.26 17.65
CA GLU A 231 18.91 0.54 17.18
C GLU A 231 19.04 1.82 16.33
N CYS A 232 17.92 2.35 15.83
CA CYS A 232 17.90 3.63 15.10
C CYS A 232 17.94 4.85 16.03
N ALA A 233 17.95 4.67 17.34
CA ALA A 233 17.98 5.76 18.31
C ALA A 233 19.19 6.69 18.10
N THR A 234 18.94 8.00 18.20
CA THR A 234 19.95 9.04 18.05
C THR A 234 19.93 9.99 19.24
N LYS A 235 20.88 10.92 19.30
CA LYS A 235 20.88 11.96 20.33
C LYS A 235 19.64 12.85 20.25
N GLN A 236 19.14 13.13 19.04
CA GLN A 236 17.94 13.96 18.81
C GLN A 236 16.64 13.18 19.07
N TRP A 237 16.66 11.89 18.75
CA TRP A 237 15.53 10.97 18.85
C TRP A 237 15.94 9.74 19.67
N PRO A 238 16.02 9.90 21.01
CA PRO A 238 16.61 8.86 21.86
C PRO A 238 15.71 7.66 22.12
N VAL A 239 14.42 7.76 21.77
CA VAL A 239 13.44 6.68 21.95
C VAL A 239 12.85 6.29 20.61
N CYS A 240 13.15 5.06 20.18
CA CYS A 240 12.62 4.43 18.98
C CYS A 240 11.93 3.11 19.36
N ASN A 241 10.72 2.86 18.85
CA ASN A 241 10.00 1.60 19.00
C ASN A 241 8.86 1.49 17.99
N GLU A 242 8.22 0.31 17.92
CA GLU A 242 7.10 0.02 17.03
C GLU A 242 5.78 0.72 17.37
N PHE A 243 5.70 1.42 18.49
CA PHE A 243 4.54 2.22 18.92
C PHE A 243 4.79 3.73 18.80
N GLY A 244 5.93 4.11 18.23
CA GLY A 244 6.28 5.51 18.02
C GLY A 244 5.28 6.21 17.11
N ARG A 245 4.97 7.47 17.44
CA ARG A 245 4.04 8.30 16.67
C ARG A 245 4.72 9.34 15.78
N GLN A 246 6.03 9.52 15.95
CA GLN A 246 6.83 10.38 15.09
C GLN A 246 7.40 9.56 13.93
N LEU A 247 7.02 9.93 12.70
CA LEU A 247 7.54 9.35 11.46
C LEU A 247 8.62 10.24 10.84
N HIS A 248 9.60 9.63 10.19
CA HIS A 248 10.66 10.33 9.47
C HIS A 248 10.72 9.81 8.02
N PHE A 249 10.24 10.62 7.09
CA PHE A 249 10.14 10.19 5.69
C PHE A 249 11.43 10.47 4.88
N GLY A 250 12.34 11.31 5.40
CA GLY A 250 13.48 11.82 4.65
C GLY A 250 13.00 12.74 3.51
N VAL A 251 13.89 13.13 2.61
CA VAL A 251 13.55 14.00 1.46
C VAL A 251 12.80 13.16 0.40
N ARG A 252 11.52 12.83 0.67
CA ARG A 252 10.68 11.92 -0.13
C ARG A 252 9.20 12.31 -0.04
N GLU A 253 8.83 13.48 -0.53
CA GLU A 253 7.46 14.02 -0.41
C GLU A 253 6.42 13.09 -1.04
N PHE A 254 6.67 12.60 -2.26
CA PHE A 254 5.77 11.65 -2.92
C PHE A 254 5.57 10.38 -2.09
N THR A 255 6.66 9.80 -1.59
CA THR A 255 6.60 8.59 -0.77
C THR A 255 5.88 8.86 0.56
N MET A 256 6.11 10.02 1.19
CA MET A 256 5.39 10.45 2.39
C MET A 256 3.88 10.46 2.14
N GLY A 257 3.43 11.11 1.08
CA GLY A 257 2.02 11.12 0.71
C GLY A 257 1.45 9.73 0.41
N CYS A 258 2.20 8.88 -0.28
CA CYS A 258 1.78 7.48 -0.52
C CYS A 258 1.68 6.66 0.77
N ILE A 259 2.62 6.81 1.70
CA ILE A 259 2.61 6.10 2.98
C ILE A 259 1.42 6.56 3.83
N THR A 260 1.18 7.87 3.95
CA THR A 260 0.05 8.39 4.74
C THR A 260 -1.29 8.00 4.13
N ASN A 261 -1.43 7.99 2.79
CA ASN A 261 -2.60 7.42 2.12
C ASN A 261 -2.79 5.94 2.46
N GLY A 262 -1.71 5.15 2.42
CA GLY A 262 -1.73 3.72 2.75
C GLY A 262 -2.12 3.45 4.21
N ILE A 263 -1.67 4.27 5.15
CA ILE A 263 -2.05 4.19 6.56
C ILE A 263 -3.56 4.40 6.72
N LEU A 264 -4.13 5.42 6.07
CA LEU A 264 -5.58 5.68 6.11
C LEU A 264 -6.41 4.55 5.52
N LEU A 265 -5.94 3.93 4.43
CA LEU A 265 -6.63 2.82 3.78
C LEU A 265 -6.51 1.50 4.55
N GLY A 266 -5.38 1.30 5.25
CA GLY A 266 -5.08 0.05 5.96
C GLY A 266 -5.36 0.07 7.46
N SER A 267 -5.73 1.23 8.03
CA SER A 267 -5.97 1.37 9.46
C SER A 267 -7.09 2.36 9.77
N HIS A 268 -7.43 2.48 11.04
CA HIS A 268 -8.35 3.52 11.55
C HIS A 268 -7.61 4.71 12.17
N THR A 269 -6.27 4.74 12.08
CA THR A 269 -5.47 5.84 12.66
C THR A 269 -5.47 7.07 11.74
N ARG A 270 -5.03 8.21 12.27
CA ARG A 270 -5.01 9.49 11.57
C ARG A 270 -3.57 9.92 11.31
N PRO A 271 -3.03 9.64 10.12
CA PRO A 271 -1.70 10.08 9.75
C PRO A 271 -1.68 11.55 9.35
N PHE A 272 -0.48 12.15 9.42
CA PHE A 272 -0.20 13.43 8.77
C PHE A 272 1.20 13.40 8.12
N GLY A 273 1.36 14.17 7.04
CA GLY A 273 2.64 14.39 6.38
C GLY A 273 2.89 15.89 6.23
N GLY A 274 4.09 16.37 6.56
CA GLY A 274 4.41 17.78 6.47
C GLY A 274 5.62 18.07 5.59
N THR A 275 5.50 19.09 4.75
CA THR A 275 6.60 19.66 4.00
C THR A 275 6.41 21.17 3.82
N PHE A 276 7.35 21.88 3.19
CA PHE A 276 7.07 23.24 2.76
C PHE A 276 6.15 23.24 1.54
N PHE A 277 5.25 24.22 1.48
CA PHE A 277 4.23 24.30 0.45
C PHE A 277 4.78 24.17 -0.98
N MET A 278 5.94 24.75 -1.26
CA MET A 278 6.58 24.64 -2.57
C MET A 278 6.94 23.21 -2.97
N PHE A 279 7.13 22.30 -2.00
CA PHE A 279 7.44 20.90 -2.26
C PHE A 279 6.20 20.03 -2.47
N SER A 280 4.99 20.60 -2.34
CA SER A 280 3.75 19.96 -2.76
C SER A 280 3.76 19.55 -4.24
N ASP A 281 4.58 20.21 -5.06
CA ASP A 281 4.80 19.84 -6.47
C ASP A 281 5.36 18.42 -6.61
N TYR A 282 6.22 17.97 -5.69
CA TYR A 282 6.71 16.58 -5.65
C TYR A 282 5.67 15.61 -5.10
N GLU A 283 4.79 16.06 -4.23
CA GLU A 283 3.75 15.25 -3.57
C GLU A 283 2.44 15.17 -4.35
N ARG A 284 2.24 16.05 -5.33
CA ARG A 284 0.97 16.27 -6.03
C ARG A 284 0.25 15.00 -6.48
N SER A 285 0.97 13.99 -6.98
CA SER A 285 0.35 12.74 -7.43
C SER A 285 -0.30 11.96 -6.28
N ALA A 286 0.32 11.93 -5.09
CA ALA A 286 -0.25 11.30 -3.91
C ALA A 286 -1.47 12.06 -3.39
N VAL A 287 -1.41 13.41 -3.34
CA VAL A 287 -2.53 14.28 -2.97
C VAL A 287 -3.71 14.10 -3.92
N ARG A 288 -3.43 14.06 -5.24
CA ARG A 288 -4.47 13.80 -6.26
C ARG A 288 -5.15 12.44 -6.03
N LEU A 289 -4.38 11.40 -5.71
CA LEU A 289 -4.95 10.07 -5.46
C LEU A 289 -5.76 10.04 -4.16
N ALA A 290 -5.34 10.74 -3.11
CA ALA A 290 -6.14 10.89 -1.89
C ALA A 290 -7.51 11.52 -2.18
N ALA A 291 -7.53 12.60 -2.97
CA ALA A 291 -8.77 13.24 -3.38
C ALA A 291 -9.64 12.32 -4.25
N LEU A 292 -9.04 11.57 -5.18
CA LEU A 292 -9.76 10.62 -6.04
C LEU A 292 -10.36 9.44 -5.25
N MET A 293 -9.67 8.99 -4.21
CA MET A 293 -10.12 7.92 -3.31
C MET A 293 -11.01 8.44 -2.17
N GLU A 294 -11.25 9.76 -2.09
CA GLU A 294 -12.07 10.41 -1.05
C GLU A 294 -11.57 10.10 0.39
N ILE A 295 -10.25 9.96 0.57
CA ILE A 295 -9.66 9.72 1.89
C ILE A 295 -9.22 11.03 2.56
N PRO A 296 -9.52 11.24 3.86
CA PRO A 296 -9.27 12.51 4.58
C PRO A 296 -7.83 12.58 5.10
N ASN A 297 -6.83 12.56 4.22
CA ASN A 297 -5.43 12.69 4.60
C ASN A 297 -5.06 14.12 4.97
N LEU A 298 -4.10 14.30 5.89
CA LEU A 298 -3.57 15.58 6.33
C LEU A 298 -2.16 15.77 5.74
N TYR A 299 -2.01 16.86 4.98
CA TYR A 299 -0.75 17.24 4.36
C TYR A 299 -0.25 18.60 4.85
#